data_097395566dc9151deb920cffb46c53e9
#
_entry.id   097395566dc9151deb920cffb46c53e9
#
_cell.length_a   1.000
_cell.length_b   1.000
_cell.length_c   1.000
_cell.angle_alpha   90.00
_cell.angle_beta   90.00
_cell.angle_gamma   90.00
#
_symmetry.space_group_name_H-M   'P 1'
#
loop_
_entity.id
_entity.type
_entity.pdbx_description
1 polymer ?
#
loop_
_entity_poly.entity_id
_entity_poly.type
_entity_poly.pdbx_seq_one_letter_code
_entity_poly.pdbx_strand_id
1 'polypeptide(L)'
;MDYKHNSALVPYARRLRREMTKEERRLWYEYLRTYPVRFTRQKVLGAYIVDFYCSRAKLAIELDGSQHYEAPGMANDASRTRYLQGFGIEVLRIPNNEVAGNFPGVCEYIDRAVKRALTL
;
A
#
# COMPACT_ATOMS: atom_id res chain seq x y z
N MET A 1 -14.52 -16.08 -0.24
CA MET A 1 -13.14 -16.21 -0.14
C MET A 1 -12.53 -15.12 0.64
N ASP A 2 -11.62 -15.42 1.46
CA ASP A 2 -11.19 -14.48 2.42
C ASP A 2 -9.72 -14.17 2.27
N TYR A 3 -9.37 -13.64 1.14
CA TYR A 3 -7.98 -13.30 0.92
C TYR A 3 -7.56 -12.14 1.80
N LYS A 4 -8.51 -11.42 2.40
CA LYS A 4 -8.17 -10.24 3.18
C LYS A 4 -7.92 -10.53 4.64
N HIS A 5 -8.15 -11.74 5.08
CA HIS A 5 -8.01 -12.03 6.50
C HIS A 5 -7.02 -13.15 6.73
N ASN A 6 -5.95 -12.85 7.40
CA ASN A 6 -4.99 -13.84 7.83
C ASN A 6 -4.57 -13.44 9.23
N SER A 7 -5.19 -14.04 10.22
CA SER A 7 -4.99 -13.64 11.61
C SER A 7 -3.56 -13.82 12.07
N ALA A 8 -2.80 -14.70 11.43
CA ALA A 8 -1.42 -14.89 11.82
C ALA A 8 -0.56 -13.65 11.55
N LEU A 9 -0.96 -12.81 10.59
CA LEU A 9 -0.21 -11.61 10.25
C LEU A 9 -0.69 -10.36 11.00
N VAL A 10 -1.78 -10.45 11.76
CA VAL A 10 -2.33 -9.28 12.43
C VAL A 10 -1.36 -8.65 13.43
N PRO A 11 -0.68 -9.43 14.29
CA PRO A 11 0.27 -8.79 15.21
C PRO A 11 1.42 -8.11 14.48
N TYR A 12 1.86 -8.68 13.37
CA TYR A 12 2.92 -8.10 12.59
C TYR A 12 2.48 -6.78 11.96
N ALA A 13 1.26 -6.74 11.41
CA ALA A 13 0.73 -5.51 10.85
C ALA A 13 0.61 -4.42 11.92
N ARG A 14 0.21 -4.77 13.15
CA ARG A 14 0.14 -3.80 14.23
C ARG A 14 1.51 -3.22 14.55
N ARG A 15 2.53 -4.06 14.54
CA ARG A 15 3.88 -3.61 14.78
C ARG A 15 4.35 -2.66 13.68
N LEU A 16 4.06 -2.99 12.43
CA LEU A 16 4.43 -2.15 11.30
C LEU A 16 3.74 -0.79 11.38
N ARG A 17 2.49 -0.75 11.85
CA ARG A 17 1.82 0.53 12.02
C ARG A 17 2.49 1.39 13.07
N ARG A 18 3.02 0.79 14.12
CA ARG A 18 3.71 1.56 15.14
C ARG A 18 5.09 2.00 14.68
N GLU A 19 5.67 1.29 13.73
CA GLU A 19 7.02 1.54 13.28
C GLU A 19 7.08 2.03 11.84
N MET A 20 6.10 2.81 11.43
CA MET A 20 6.06 3.31 10.06
C MET A 20 7.29 4.16 9.76
N THR A 21 7.75 4.07 8.51
CA THR A 21 8.85 4.90 8.06
C THR A 21 8.39 6.35 7.99
N LYS A 22 9.36 7.24 7.80
CA LYS A 22 9.09 8.67 7.67
C LYS A 22 8.18 8.93 6.47
N GLU A 23 8.44 8.27 5.35
CA GLU A 23 7.64 8.46 4.14
C GLU A 23 6.23 7.90 4.31
N GLU A 24 6.10 6.76 4.97
CA GLU A 24 4.78 6.19 5.25
C GLU A 24 3.97 7.13 6.14
N ARG A 25 4.60 7.69 7.16
CA ARG A 25 3.91 8.62 8.04
C ARG A 25 3.47 9.87 7.30
N ARG A 26 4.34 10.38 6.45
CA ARG A 26 3.99 11.57 5.69
C ARG A 26 2.77 11.33 4.81
N LEU A 27 2.79 10.23 4.05
CA LEU A 27 1.69 9.95 3.13
C LEU A 27 0.40 9.70 3.89
N TRP A 28 0.48 9.01 5.02
CA TRP A 28 -0.71 8.72 5.80
C TRP A 28 -1.28 9.96 6.45
N TYR A 29 -0.47 10.68 7.22
CA TYR A 29 -1.01 11.78 8.02
C TYR A 29 -1.29 13.04 7.22
N GLU A 30 -0.57 13.26 6.13
CA GLU A 30 -0.77 14.47 5.35
C GLU A 30 -1.72 14.28 4.17
N TYR A 31 -2.11 13.05 3.86
CA TYR A 31 -2.99 12.84 2.71
C TYR A 31 -4.00 11.72 2.88
N LEU A 32 -3.53 10.50 3.07
CA LEU A 32 -4.45 9.36 2.97
C LEU A 32 -5.44 9.26 4.11
N ARG A 33 -5.05 9.67 5.30
CA ARG A 33 -5.92 9.56 6.47
C ARG A 33 -7.24 10.31 6.27
N THR A 34 -7.20 11.43 5.57
CA THR A 34 -8.39 12.23 5.34
C THR A 34 -8.86 12.22 3.89
N TYR A 35 -8.32 11.30 3.09
CA TYR A 35 -8.77 11.20 1.71
C TYR A 35 -10.25 10.78 1.67
N PRO A 36 -11.05 11.34 0.73
CA PRO A 36 -12.51 11.08 0.75
C PRO A 36 -12.92 9.62 0.62
N VAL A 37 -12.11 8.80 -0.07
CA VAL A 37 -12.38 7.37 -0.15
C VAL A 37 -11.44 6.69 0.83
N ARG A 38 -11.97 5.85 1.69
CA ARG A 38 -11.22 5.34 2.83
C ARG A 38 -10.01 4.50 2.44
N PHE A 39 -8.87 4.84 3.01
CA PHE A 39 -7.68 4.00 2.98
C PHE A 39 -7.40 3.45 4.37
N THR A 40 -6.81 2.28 4.43
CA THR A 40 -6.26 1.73 5.68
C THR A 40 -4.76 1.55 5.48
N ARG A 41 -4.03 1.50 6.58
CA ARG A 41 -2.58 1.35 6.51
C ARG A 41 -2.18 -0.02 7.05
N GLN A 42 -1.11 -0.54 6.53
CA GLN A 42 -0.55 -1.82 6.96
C GLN A 42 -1.65 -2.88 6.99
N LYS A 43 -2.24 -3.10 5.83
CA LYS A 43 -3.40 -3.96 5.71
C LYS A 43 -2.99 -5.38 5.32
N VAL A 44 -3.49 -6.35 6.06
CA VAL A 44 -3.27 -7.76 5.73
C VAL A 44 -4.19 -8.15 4.59
N LEU A 45 -3.61 -8.63 3.50
CA LEU A 45 -4.37 -9.13 2.36
C LEU A 45 -3.84 -10.53 2.06
N GLY A 46 -4.48 -11.54 2.64
CA GLY A 46 -4.05 -12.92 2.48
C GLY A 46 -2.67 -13.14 3.07
N ALA A 47 -1.73 -13.54 2.24
CA ALA A 47 -0.40 -13.87 2.70
C ALA A 47 0.52 -12.66 2.85
N TYR A 48 0.02 -11.46 2.53
CA TYR A 48 0.87 -10.29 2.48
C TYR A 48 0.30 -9.12 3.28
N ILE A 49 1.16 -8.18 3.63
CA ILE A 49 0.75 -6.93 4.25
C ILE A 49 1.13 -5.82 3.28
N VAL A 50 0.16 -5.00 2.90
CA VAL A 50 0.44 -3.87 2.00
C VAL A 50 0.49 -2.58 2.82
N ASP A 51 1.25 -1.61 2.35
CA ASP A 51 1.43 -0.38 3.10
C ASP A 51 0.13 0.38 3.27
N PHE A 52 -0.63 0.54 2.20
CA PHE A 52 -1.94 1.21 2.26
C PHE A 52 -2.91 0.49 1.32
N TYR A 53 -4.17 0.46 1.69
CA TYR A 53 -5.17 -0.21 0.88
C TYR A 53 -6.49 0.54 0.87
N CYS A 54 -7.06 0.70 -0.33
CA CYS A 54 -8.39 1.24 -0.51
C CYS A 54 -9.28 0.11 -1.00
N SER A 55 -10.11 -0.39 -0.12
CA SER A 55 -10.97 -1.53 -0.43
C SER A 55 -11.96 -1.22 -1.54
N ARG A 56 -12.52 -0.02 -1.51
CA ARG A 56 -13.53 0.36 -2.48
C ARG A 56 -12.97 0.43 -3.89
N ALA A 57 -11.77 0.94 -4.06
CA ALA A 57 -11.12 1.03 -5.36
C ALA A 57 -10.32 -0.22 -5.69
N LYS A 58 -10.17 -1.14 -4.75
CA LYS A 58 -9.32 -2.33 -4.88
C LYS A 58 -7.91 -1.91 -5.30
N LEU A 59 -7.36 -0.98 -4.52
CA LEU A 59 -6.08 -0.37 -4.86
C LEU A 59 -5.15 -0.48 -3.66
N ALA A 60 -3.99 -1.10 -3.87
CA ALA A 60 -2.94 -1.19 -2.86
C ALA A 60 -1.80 -0.26 -3.23
N ILE A 61 -1.22 0.40 -2.24
CA ILE A 61 -0.08 1.27 -2.45
C ILE A 61 1.09 0.69 -1.68
N GLU A 62 2.23 0.57 -2.37
CA GLU A 62 3.47 0.10 -1.78
C GLU A 62 4.52 1.17 -1.96
N LEU A 63 5.15 1.59 -0.89
CA LEU A 63 6.26 2.52 -1.00
C LEU A 63 7.56 1.74 -1.14
N ASP A 64 8.27 1.97 -2.25
CA ASP A 64 9.50 1.27 -2.49
C ASP A 64 10.62 2.03 -1.82
N GLY A 65 11.15 1.46 -0.80
CA GLY A 65 12.18 2.09 -0.07
C GLY A 65 13.41 1.30 -0.01
N SER A 66 14.33 1.93 0.63
CA SER A 66 15.57 1.33 0.73
C SER A 66 15.61 0.25 1.74
N GLN A 67 14.58 0.03 2.44
CA GLN A 67 14.76 -0.88 3.49
C GLN A 67 14.56 -2.24 3.10
N HIS A 68 14.61 -2.53 1.94
CA HIS A 68 14.40 -3.82 1.63
C HIS A 68 15.38 -4.44 1.19
N TYR A 69 16.07 -4.38 1.54
CA TYR A 69 17.13 -4.89 1.64
C TYR A 69 17.23 -6.30 1.53
N GLU A 70 16.42 -7.08 1.76
CA GLU A 70 16.68 -8.40 1.72
C GLU A 70 16.43 -8.93 0.42
N ALA A 71 17.28 -9.74 -0.12
CA ALA A 71 17.10 -10.46 -1.37
C ALA A 71 15.78 -11.24 -1.37
N PRO A 72 15.41 -11.90 -0.29
CA PRO A 72 14.12 -12.57 -0.30
C PRO A 72 12.96 -11.61 -0.52
N GLY A 73 13.06 -10.41 0.00
CA GLY A 73 12.01 -9.42 -0.21
C GLY A 73 11.89 -9.05 -1.67
N MET A 74 13.01 -8.89 -2.35
CA MET A 74 12.97 -8.57 -3.77
C MET A 74 12.44 -9.72 -4.59
N ALA A 75 12.81 -10.92 -4.27
CA ALA A 75 12.33 -12.08 -5.00
C ALA A 75 10.83 -12.23 -4.89
N ASN A 76 10.25 -11.79 -3.77
CA ASN A 76 8.83 -11.94 -3.55
C ASN A 76 8.00 -10.82 -4.12
N ASP A 77 8.61 -9.74 -4.59
CA ASP A 77 7.82 -8.61 -5.07
C ASP A 77 6.96 -8.97 -6.26
N ALA A 78 7.49 -9.64 -7.24
CA ALA A 78 6.71 -10.01 -8.42
C ALA A 78 5.62 -11.02 -8.05
N SER A 79 5.93 -11.97 -7.18
CA SER A 79 4.95 -12.94 -6.74
C SER A 79 3.84 -12.29 -5.95
N ARG A 80 4.18 -11.33 -5.12
CA ARG A 80 3.19 -10.61 -4.33
C ARG A 80 2.26 -9.81 -5.24
N THR A 81 2.81 -9.13 -6.22
CA THR A 81 2.00 -8.36 -7.15
C THR A 81 1.05 -9.26 -7.92
N ARG A 82 1.56 -10.39 -8.42
CA ARG A 82 0.69 -11.33 -9.16
C ARG A 82 -0.41 -11.90 -8.27
N TYR A 83 -0.08 -12.20 -7.02
CA TYR A 83 -1.05 -12.72 -6.07
C TYR A 83 -2.20 -11.73 -5.88
N LEU A 84 -1.86 -10.46 -5.65
CA LEU A 84 -2.88 -9.44 -5.43
C LEU A 84 -3.67 -9.16 -6.70
N GLN A 85 -3.00 -9.13 -7.85
CA GLN A 85 -3.68 -8.91 -9.11
C GLN A 85 -4.67 -10.02 -9.42
N GLY A 86 -4.40 -11.23 -8.95
CA GLY A 86 -5.32 -12.34 -9.12
C GLY A 86 -6.65 -12.12 -8.43
N PHE A 87 -6.71 -11.23 -7.44
CA PHE A 87 -7.95 -10.88 -6.77
C PHE A 87 -8.52 -9.56 -7.28
N GLY A 88 -7.99 -9.05 -8.37
CA GLY A 88 -8.48 -7.81 -8.95
C GLY A 88 -7.96 -6.56 -8.25
N ILE A 89 -6.86 -6.67 -7.52
CA ILE A 89 -6.29 -5.53 -6.80
C ILE A 89 -5.19 -4.93 -7.65
N GLU A 90 -5.31 -3.64 -7.93
CA GLU A 90 -4.24 -2.90 -8.60
C GLU A 90 -3.19 -2.51 -7.57
N VAL A 91 -1.92 -2.62 -7.91
CA VAL A 91 -0.84 -2.27 -7.00
C VAL A 91 -0.09 -1.08 -7.57
N LEU A 92 -0.06 0.01 -6.81
CA LEU A 92 0.73 1.18 -7.18
C LEU A 92 2.02 1.13 -6.39
N ARG A 93 3.14 1.17 -7.09
CA ARG A 93 4.44 1.18 -6.44
C ARG A 93 5.00 2.59 -6.57
N ILE A 94 5.30 3.22 -5.46
CA ILE A 94 5.75 4.60 -5.42
C ILE A 94 7.11 4.65 -4.74
N PRO A 95 8.15 5.14 -5.40
CA PRO A 95 9.45 5.25 -4.75
C PRO A 95 9.41 6.20 -3.56
N ASN A 96 10.12 5.85 -2.50
CA ASN A 96 10.19 6.72 -1.32
C ASN A 96 10.71 8.11 -1.65
N ASN A 97 11.65 8.22 -2.56
CA ASN A 97 12.19 9.54 -2.88
C ASN A 97 11.16 10.42 -3.59
N GLU A 98 10.14 9.85 -4.21
CA GLU A 98 9.06 10.66 -4.76
C GLU A 98 8.19 11.22 -3.65
N VAL A 99 7.94 10.45 -2.60
CA VAL A 99 7.19 10.96 -1.47
C VAL A 99 7.94 12.12 -0.82
N ALA A 100 9.26 12.00 -0.72
CA ALA A 100 10.07 13.04 -0.11
C ALA A 100 10.23 14.27 -1.02
N GLY A 101 10.43 14.06 -2.31
CA GLY A 101 10.79 15.16 -3.22
C GLY A 101 9.68 15.66 -4.11
N ASN A 102 8.59 14.92 -4.25
CA ASN A 102 7.50 15.32 -5.14
C ASN A 102 6.16 14.91 -4.56
N PHE A 103 5.91 15.30 -3.34
CA PHE A 103 4.71 14.89 -2.62
C PHE A 103 3.41 15.27 -3.34
N PRO A 104 3.27 16.49 -3.87
CA PRO A 104 2.03 16.82 -4.58
C PRO A 104 1.82 15.92 -5.81
N GLY A 105 2.88 15.55 -6.50
CA GLY A 105 2.76 14.63 -7.64
C GLY A 105 2.34 13.23 -7.21
N VAL A 106 2.81 12.77 -6.06
CA VAL A 106 2.40 11.48 -5.51
C VAL A 106 0.92 11.51 -5.18
N CYS A 107 0.45 12.58 -4.53
CA CYS A 107 -0.96 12.70 -4.17
C CYS A 107 -1.84 12.71 -5.42
N GLU A 108 -1.42 13.44 -6.46
CA GLU A 108 -2.19 13.48 -7.69
C GLU A 108 -2.21 12.12 -8.38
N TYR A 109 -1.11 11.42 -8.37
CA TYR A 109 -1.01 10.09 -8.95
C TYR A 109 -1.99 9.11 -8.28
N ILE A 110 -2.04 9.15 -6.95
CA ILE A 110 -2.95 8.30 -6.19
C ILE A 110 -4.40 8.69 -6.48
N ASP A 111 -4.69 9.98 -6.47
CA ASP A 111 -6.05 10.47 -6.70
C ASP A 111 -6.56 10.04 -8.08
N ARG A 112 -5.71 10.12 -9.10
CA ARG A 112 -6.09 9.69 -10.43
C ARG A 112 -6.36 8.19 -10.47
N ALA A 113 -5.55 7.40 -9.77
CA ALA A 113 -5.74 5.96 -9.75
C ALA A 113 -7.07 5.59 -9.08
N VAL A 114 -7.40 6.25 -7.98
CA VAL A 114 -8.67 6.01 -7.30
C VAL A 114 -9.84 6.39 -8.19
N LYS A 115 -9.77 7.55 -8.82
CA LYS A 115 -10.86 8.02 -9.67
C LYS A 115 -11.03 7.11 -10.88
N ARG A 116 -9.93 6.66 -11.47
CA ARG A 116 -10.02 5.74 -12.60
C ARG A 116 -10.68 4.43 -12.19
N ALA A 117 -10.37 3.94 -11.02
CA ALA A 117 -10.93 2.69 -10.54
C ALA A 117 -12.42 2.81 -10.21
N LEU A 118 -12.86 3.99 -9.82
CA LEU A 118 -14.25 4.17 -9.39
C LEU A 118 -15.18 4.73 -10.45
N THR A 119 -14.66 5.07 -11.62
CA THR A 119 -15.52 5.69 -12.62
C THR A 119 -16.11 4.71 -13.59
N LEU A 120 -16.20 3.50 -13.30
CA LEU A 120 -16.80 2.56 -14.23
C LEU A 120 -18.31 2.52 -14.17
#